data_f082974595474b7945a5de02bf2df9d1
#
_entry.id   f082974595474b7945a5de02bf2df9d1
#
_cell.length_a   1.000
_cell.length_b   1.000
_cell.length_c   1.000
_cell.angle_alpha   90.00
_cell.angle_beta   90.00
_cell.angle_gamma   90.00
#
_symmetry.space_group_name_H-M   'P 1'
#
loop_
_entity.id
_entity.type
_entity.pdbx_description
1 polymer ?
#
loop_
_entity_poly.entity_id
_entity_poly.type
_entity_poly.pdbx_seq_one_letter_code
_entity_poly.pdbx_strand_id
1 'polypeptide(L)'
;MRKAELNKNDFNKIAKTSSELENLNLIIDDNPVLTIPTLRARARRLKRLHDINLIIIDYLQLMSSSSNNRNDGRVQEISEITRGLKSIAKELNIPIIALSQLSRQVEQREDKRPQLSDLRESGTIEQDSDVVMFIYRESYYLERLEPIRKSDEDDMKFNERVSRWQQLTN
;
A
#
# COMPACT_ATOMS: atom_id res chain seq x y z
N MET A 1 -2.96 0.09 -23.72
CA MET A 1 -2.48 1.46 -23.42
C MET A 1 -3.52 2.45 -23.93
N ARG A 2 -4.18 3.21 -23.06
CA ARG A 2 -5.00 4.34 -23.51
C ARG A 2 -4.04 5.41 -24.01
N LYS A 3 -4.16 5.81 -25.27
CA LYS A 3 -3.46 6.96 -25.82
C LYS A 3 -3.99 8.20 -25.08
N ALA A 4 -3.21 8.73 -24.15
CA ALA A 4 -3.51 10.02 -23.57
C ALA A 4 -3.11 11.08 -24.61
N GLU A 5 -4.08 11.76 -25.20
CA GLU A 5 -3.84 12.94 -26.00
C GLU A 5 -3.55 14.09 -25.04
N LEU A 6 -2.27 14.39 -24.85
CA LEU A 6 -1.83 15.52 -24.04
C LEU A 6 -1.94 16.80 -24.89
N ASN A 7 -2.68 17.77 -24.38
CA ASN A 7 -2.69 19.09 -24.97
C ASN A 7 -1.51 19.96 -24.46
N LYS A 8 -1.29 21.11 -25.09
CA LYS A 8 -0.17 22.02 -24.74
C LYS A 8 -0.22 22.48 -23.27
N ASN A 9 -1.42 22.65 -22.70
CA ASN A 9 -1.57 23.06 -21.31
C ASN A 9 -1.21 21.91 -20.35
N ASP A 10 -1.54 20.67 -20.71
CA ASP A 10 -1.17 19.49 -19.93
C ASP A 10 0.34 19.32 -19.90
N PHE A 11 0.99 19.52 -21.05
CA PHE A 11 2.45 19.48 -21.15
C PHE A 11 3.12 20.54 -20.25
N ASN A 12 2.61 21.77 -20.27
CA ASN A 12 3.12 22.84 -19.41
C ASN A 12 2.92 22.53 -17.91
N LYS A 13 1.77 21.95 -17.54
CA LYS A 13 1.54 21.52 -16.16
C LYS A 13 2.52 20.45 -15.74
N ILE A 14 2.73 19.43 -16.59
CA ILE A 14 3.69 18.34 -16.32
C ILE A 14 5.08 18.90 -16.15
N ALA A 15 5.54 19.78 -17.05
CA ALA A 15 6.87 20.39 -16.98
C ALA A 15 7.06 21.19 -15.69
N LYS A 16 6.06 22.01 -15.30
CA LYS A 16 6.09 22.78 -14.05
C LYS A 16 6.14 21.85 -12.83
N THR A 17 5.25 20.86 -12.77
CA THR A 17 5.21 19.92 -11.65
C THR A 17 6.49 19.07 -11.56
N SER A 18 7.08 18.67 -12.69
CA SER A 18 8.36 17.98 -12.72
C SER A 18 9.47 18.81 -12.07
N SER A 19 9.55 20.09 -12.42
CA SER A 19 10.52 21.00 -11.80
C SER A 19 10.29 21.22 -10.31
N GLU A 20 9.03 21.24 -9.87
CA GLU A 20 8.69 21.31 -8.44
C GLU A 20 9.10 20.04 -7.70
N LEU A 21 8.89 18.86 -8.31
CA LEU A 21 9.27 17.56 -7.74
C LEU A 21 10.79 17.39 -7.61
N GLU A 22 11.56 17.90 -8.58
CA GLU A 22 13.03 17.85 -8.54
C GLU A 22 13.63 18.58 -7.31
N ASN A 23 12.91 19.57 -6.79
CA ASN A 23 13.33 20.33 -5.61
C ASN A 23 12.92 19.67 -4.27
N LEU A 24 12.17 18.57 -4.32
CA LEU A 24 11.79 17.83 -3.10
C LEU A 24 12.93 16.92 -2.63
N ASN A 25 13.07 16.80 -1.32
CA ASN A 25 13.97 15.81 -0.70
C ASN A 25 13.36 14.40 -0.79
N LEU A 26 12.96 13.98 -2.00
CA LEU A 26 12.39 12.67 -2.30
C LEU A 26 13.38 11.87 -3.13
N ILE A 27 13.83 10.76 -2.56
CA ILE A 27 14.74 9.83 -3.22
C ILE A 27 13.97 8.56 -3.52
N ILE A 28 13.89 8.18 -4.80
CA ILE A 28 13.22 6.97 -5.25
C ILE A 28 14.29 5.94 -5.62
N ASP A 29 14.21 4.75 -5.01
CA ASP A 29 15.02 3.59 -5.34
C ASP A 29 14.12 2.55 -6.01
N ASP A 30 14.25 2.39 -7.32
CA ASP A 30 13.45 1.50 -8.16
C ASP A 30 14.08 0.11 -8.33
N ASN A 31 15.04 -0.25 -7.50
CA ASN A 31 15.72 -1.54 -7.61
C ASN A 31 14.77 -2.71 -7.28
N PRO A 32 14.59 -3.66 -8.20
CA PRO A 32 13.59 -4.72 -8.05
C PRO A 32 13.94 -5.78 -7.00
N VAL A 33 15.21 -5.85 -6.56
CA VAL A 33 15.66 -6.83 -5.57
C VAL A 33 16.15 -6.08 -4.33
N LEU A 34 15.34 -6.11 -3.28
CA LEU A 34 15.65 -5.48 -2.02
C LEU A 34 15.73 -6.51 -0.90
N THR A 35 16.90 -6.64 -0.29
CA THR A 35 17.14 -7.44 0.91
C THR A 35 17.42 -6.53 2.11
N ILE A 36 17.26 -7.04 3.32
CA ILE A 36 17.56 -6.28 4.55
C ILE A 36 19.00 -5.76 4.60
N PRO A 37 20.05 -6.55 4.27
CA PRO A 37 21.41 -6.02 4.23
C PRO A 37 21.60 -4.91 3.20
N THR A 38 21.02 -5.06 2.02
CA THR A 38 21.10 -4.04 0.95
C THR A 38 20.39 -2.76 1.35
N LEU A 39 19.16 -2.87 1.89
CA LEU A 39 18.42 -1.73 2.41
C LEU A 39 19.19 -0.99 3.50
N ARG A 40 19.74 -1.74 4.46
CA ARG A 40 20.53 -1.17 5.57
C ARG A 40 21.72 -0.35 5.07
N ALA A 41 22.49 -0.92 4.14
CA ALA A 41 23.66 -0.23 3.56
C ALA A 41 23.25 1.07 2.83
N ARG A 42 22.17 1.01 2.04
CA ARG A 42 21.63 2.17 1.31
C ARG A 42 21.07 3.22 2.27
N ALA A 43 20.26 2.81 3.24
CA ALA A 43 19.65 3.70 4.21
C ALA A 43 20.71 4.45 5.05
N ARG A 44 21.78 3.77 5.51
CA ARG A 44 22.92 4.40 6.17
C ARG A 44 23.59 5.46 5.28
N ARG A 45 23.79 5.14 4.01
CA ARG A 45 24.40 6.07 3.05
C ARG A 45 23.49 7.28 2.84
N LEU A 46 22.18 7.08 2.61
CA LEU A 46 21.22 8.15 2.39
C LEU A 46 21.05 9.01 3.65
N LYS A 47 21.00 8.40 4.84
CA LYS A 47 20.97 9.16 6.11
C LYS A 47 22.18 10.05 6.26
N ARG A 48 23.38 9.57 5.91
CA ARG A 48 24.61 10.36 6.02
C ARG A 48 24.70 11.49 4.97
N LEU A 49 24.26 11.23 3.73
CA LEU A 49 24.43 12.18 2.61
C LEU A 49 23.28 13.19 2.49
N HIS A 50 22.06 12.77 2.80
CA HIS A 50 20.84 13.53 2.56
C HIS A 50 20.00 13.73 3.82
N ASP A 51 20.46 13.23 4.97
CA ASP A 51 19.76 13.29 6.26
C ASP A 51 18.28 12.88 6.15
N ILE A 52 18.02 11.77 5.47
CA ILE A 52 16.64 11.27 5.32
C ILE A 52 15.98 11.06 6.69
N ASN A 53 14.67 11.37 6.78
CA ASN A 53 13.90 11.31 8.02
C ASN A 53 12.74 10.30 7.97
N LEU A 54 12.55 9.64 6.83
CA LEU A 54 11.51 8.62 6.61
C LEU A 54 11.97 7.65 5.53
N ILE A 55 11.66 6.38 5.71
CA ILE A 55 11.76 5.36 4.66
C ILE A 55 10.35 4.82 4.39
N ILE A 56 9.99 4.72 3.11
CA ILE A 56 8.75 4.08 2.67
C ILE A 56 9.11 2.87 1.81
N ILE A 57 8.50 1.72 2.08
CA ILE A 57 8.71 0.47 1.35
C ILE A 57 7.41 0.05 0.69
N ASP A 58 7.40 0.01 -0.62
CA ASP A 58 6.26 -0.43 -1.43
C ASP A 58 6.66 -1.69 -2.22
N TYR A 59 6.32 -2.87 -1.79
CA TYR A 59 5.68 -3.33 -0.55
C TYR A 59 6.43 -4.54 0.02
N LEU A 60 6.15 -4.97 1.25
CA LEU A 60 6.93 -6.00 1.96
C LEU A 60 7.12 -7.29 1.16
N GLN A 61 6.09 -7.71 0.41
CA GLN A 61 6.11 -8.97 -0.33
C GLN A 61 7.06 -8.98 -1.54
N LEU A 62 7.60 -7.81 -1.95
CA LEU A 62 8.66 -7.72 -2.95
C LEU A 62 10.06 -7.84 -2.38
N MET A 63 10.20 -7.72 -1.06
CA MET A 63 11.48 -7.93 -0.41
C MET A 63 11.83 -9.43 -0.35
N SER A 64 13.11 -9.72 -0.39
CA SER A 64 13.63 -11.08 -0.30
C SER A 64 14.45 -11.25 0.97
N SER A 65 14.36 -12.44 1.59
CA SER A 65 15.29 -12.85 2.64
C SER A 65 16.70 -13.02 2.08
N SER A 66 17.71 -12.77 2.89
CA SER A 66 19.10 -13.06 2.55
C SER A 66 19.45 -14.54 2.71
N SER A 67 18.60 -15.33 3.38
CA SER A 67 18.81 -16.75 3.55
C SER A 67 18.45 -17.53 2.28
N ASN A 68 19.43 -18.27 1.74
CA ASN A 68 19.22 -19.16 0.57
C ASN A 68 18.45 -20.44 0.92
N ASN A 69 17.87 -20.55 2.12
CA ASN A 69 17.09 -21.71 2.52
C ASN A 69 15.71 -21.66 1.86
N ARG A 70 15.62 -22.28 0.68
CA ARG A 70 14.35 -22.47 -0.05
C ARG A 70 13.28 -23.26 0.71
N ASN A 71 13.61 -23.79 1.89
CA ASN A 71 12.70 -24.55 2.76
C ASN A 71 12.06 -23.69 3.85
N ASP A 72 12.51 -22.47 4.06
CA ASP A 72 11.89 -21.58 5.02
C ASP A 72 10.59 -21.02 4.42
N GLY A 73 9.48 -21.32 5.06
CA GLY A 73 8.17 -20.89 4.60
C GLY A 73 8.08 -19.36 4.50
N ARG A 74 7.22 -18.84 3.62
CA ARG A 74 7.01 -17.40 3.38
C ARG A 74 6.80 -16.59 4.67
N VAL A 75 6.16 -17.20 5.67
CA VAL A 75 5.94 -16.60 7.00
C VAL A 75 7.27 -16.27 7.69
N GLN A 76 8.24 -17.17 7.60
CA GLN A 76 9.55 -16.97 8.24
C GLN A 76 10.34 -15.88 7.52
N GLU A 77 10.27 -15.85 6.19
CA GLU A 77 10.89 -14.80 5.38
C GLU A 77 10.35 -13.40 5.75
N ILE A 78 9.04 -13.23 5.83
CA ILE A 78 8.42 -11.98 6.26
C ILE A 78 8.84 -11.61 7.69
N SER A 79 8.94 -12.59 8.59
CA SER A 79 9.40 -12.36 9.96
C SER A 79 10.83 -11.84 10.04
N GLU A 80 11.73 -12.36 9.22
CA GLU A 80 13.10 -11.84 9.13
C GLU A 80 13.12 -10.41 8.58
N ILE A 81 12.29 -10.14 7.57
CA ILE A 81 12.17 -8.81 6.97
C ILE A 81 11.67 -7.80 8.01
N THR A 82 10.58 -8.09 8.72
CA THR A 82 9.99 -7.15 9.68
C THR A 82 10.93 -6.84 10.85
N ARG A 83 11.60 -7.86 11.40
CA ARG A 83 12.64 -7.67 12.43
C ARG A 83 13.82 -6.86 11.91
N GLY A 84 14.22 -7.12 10.65
CA GLY A 84 15.27 -6.36 9.98
C GLY A 84 14.91 -4.89 9.82
N LEU A 85 13.70 -4.58 9.41
CA LEU A 85 13.18 -3.21 9.28
C LEU A 85 13.13 -2.50 10.63
N LYS A 86 12.64 -3.18 11.66
CA LYS A 86 12.63 -2.64 13.03
C LYS A 86 14.04 -2.32 13.54
N SER A 87 15.00 -3.20 13.23
CA SER A 87 16.40 -2.97 13.56
C SER A 87 16.98 -1.75 12.86
N ILE A 88 16.69 -1.56 11.56
CA ILE A 88 17.15 -0.40 10.77
C ILE A 88 16.51 0.89 11.31
N ALA A 89 15.21 0.89 11.60
CA ALA A 89 14.52 2.04 12.15
C ALA A 89 15.15 2.53 13.47
N LYS A 90 15.45 1.58 14.38
CA LYS A 90 16.11 1.88 15.64
C LYS A 90 17.55 2.37 15.45
N GLU A 91 18.30 1.71 14.57
CA GLU A 91 19.71 2.05 14.30
C GLU A 91 19.87 3.45 13.74
N LEU A 92 19.00 3.85 12.80
CA LEU A 92 19.07 5.14 12.13
C LEU A 92 18.25 6.22 12.84
N ASN A 93 17.47 5.84 13.84
CA ASN A 93 16.50 6.69 14.55
C ASN A 93 15.55 7.42 13.59
N ILE A 94 14.99 6.68 12.63
CA ILE A 94 14.00 7.18 11.67
C ILE A 94 12.82 6.20 11.55
N PRO A 95 11.60 6.70 11.32
CA PRO A 95 10.44 5.84 11.06
C PRO A 95 10.55 5.13 9.71
N ILE A 96 9.98 3.92 9.66
CA ILE A 96 9.81 3.15 8.43
C ILE A 96 8.33 2.87 8.24
N ILE A 97 7.76 3.27 7.11
CA ILE A 97 6.43 2.88 6.68
C ILE A 97 6.58 1.74 5.68
N ALA A 98 6.03 0.58 5.99
CA ALA A 98 6.04 -0.56 5.09
C ALA A 98 4.62 -0.89 4.66
N LEU A 99 4.37 -0.86 3.35
CA LEU A 99 3.10 -1.30 2.80
C LEU A 99 3.05 -2.83 2.78
N SER A 100 1.87 -3.36 3.06
CA SER A 100 1.64 -4.81 3.02
C SER A 100 0.33 -5.12 2.33
N GLN A 101 0.36 -6.13 1.48
CA GLN A 101 -0.84 -6.63 0.82
C GLN A 101 -1.68 -7.44 1.82
N LEU A 102 -2.98 -7.19 1.82
CA LEU A 102 -3.93 -7.96 2.61
C LEU A 102 -4.29 -9.30 1.94
N SER A 103 -4.76 -10.24 2.75
CA SER A 103 -5.34 -11.49 2.27
C SER A 103 -6.59 -11.20 1.43
N ARG A 104 -6.74 -11.92 0.31
CA ARG A 104 -7.95 -11.83 -0.52
C ARG A 104 -9.22 -12.33 0.18
N GLN A 105 -9.08 -12.99 1.31
CA GLN A 105 -10.22 -13.48 2.11
C GLN A 105 -11.08 -12.32 2.64
N VAL A 106 -10.52 -11.11 2.82
CA VAL A 106 -11.28 -9.91 3.18
C VAL A 106 -12.40 -9.63 2.17
N GLU A 107 -12.17 -9.90 0.89
CA GLU A 107 -13.15 -9.70 -0.20
C GLU A 107 -14.31 -10.70 -0.16
N GLN A 108 -14.16 -11.81 0.56
CA GLN A 108 -15.19 -12.86 0.68
C GLN A 108 -16.10 -12.68 1.90
N ARG A 109 -15.71 -11.81 2.84
CA ARG A 109 -16.52 -11.51 4.02
C ARG A 109 -17.66 -10.55 3.68
N GLU A 110 -18.71 -10.59 4.48
CA GLU A 110 -19.81 -9.62 4.43
C GLU A 110 -19.29 -8.22 4.81
N ASP A 111 -18.63 -8.11 5.97
CA ASP A 111 -17.91 -6.89 6.36
C ASP A 111 -16.50 -6.94 5.77
N LYS A 112 -16.25 -6.06 4.80
CA LYS A 112 -14.98 -5.95 4.06
C LYS A 112 -13.98 -5.00 4.73
N ARG A 113 -14.26 -4.52 5.94
CA ARG A 113 -13.30 -3.73 6.70
C ARG A 113 -12.10 -4.58 7.08
N PRO A 114 -10.88 -4.15 6.75
CA PRO A 114 -9.67 -4.90 7.08
C PRO A 114 -9.49 -5.08 8.59
N GLN A 115 -8.93 -6.22 8.95
CA GLN A 115 -8.61 -6.60 10.33
C GLN A 115 -7.18 -7.12 10.42
N LEU A 116 -6.61 -7.18 11.61
CA LEU A 116 -5.24 -7.68 11.83
C LEU A 116 -5.03 -9.10 11.29
N SER A 117 -6.05 -9.95 11.40
CA SER A 117 -6.04 -11.31 10.81
C SER A 117 -5.92 -11.35 9.29
N ASP A 118 -6.16 -10.22 8.59
CA ASP A 118 -6.03 -10.12 7.14
C ASP A 118 -4.59 -9.78 6.70
N LEU A 119 -3.72 -9.46 7.64
CA LEU A 119 -2.28 -9.39 7.40
C LEU A 119 -1.77 -10.83 7.18
N ARG A 120 -1.90 -11.30 5.96
CA ARG A 120 -1.59 -12.67 5.55
C ARG A 120 -0.10 -12.97 5.79
N GLU A 121 0.17 -14.19 6.27
CA GLU A 121 1.52 -14.76 6.41
C GLU A 121 2.34 -14.24 7.61
N SER A 122 1.74 -13.46 8.52
CA SER A 122 2.55 -12.93 9.60
C SER A 122 1.79 -12.42 10.82
N GLY A 123 1.54 -13.26 11.76
CA GLY A 123 1.39 -12.80 13.15
C GLY A 123 2.59 -11.94 13.60
N THR A 124 3.71 -12.00 12.87
CA THR A 124 4.93 -11.24 13.12
C THR A 124 4.86 -9.80 12.61
N ILE A 125 4.14 -9.47 11.52
CA ILE A 125 3.97 -8.05 11.11
C ILE A 125 3.29 -7.28 12.24
N GLU A 126 2.22 -7.86 12.82
CA GLU A 126 1.52 -7.25 13.95
C GLU A 126 2.43 -7.11 15.18
N GLN A 127 3.22 -8.14 15.50
CA GLN A 127 4.10 -8.14 16.67
C GLN A 127 5.28 -7.17 16.55
N ASP A 128 5.84 -7.02 15.35
CA ASP A 128 7.01 -6.17 15.12
C ASP A 128 6.63 -4.71 14.85
N SER A 129 5.37 -4.42 14.48
CA SER A 129 4.90 -3.06 14.20
C SER A 129 4.60 -2.30 15.49
N ASP A 130 4.89 -0.99 15.50
CA ASP A 130 4.43 -0.09 16.56
C ASP A 130 3.01 0.41 16.28
N VAL A 131 2.66 0.54 14.98
CA VAL A 131 1.35 1.00 14.50
C VAL A 131 0.98 0.21 13.25
N VAL A 132 -0.27 -0.25 13.19
CA VAL A 132 -0.86 -0.84 11.99
C VAL A 132 -2.02 0.06 11.53
N MET A 133 -1.98 0.45 10.25
CA MET A 133 -3.00 1.30 9.65
C MET A 133 -3.63 0.57 8.47
N PHE A 134 -4.95 0.56 8.40
CA PHE A 134 -5.69 0.00 7.28
C PHE A 134 -6.32 1.11 6.46
N ILE A 135 -6.21 0.99 5.14
CA ILE A 135 -6.91 1.86 4.20
C ILE A 135 -8.21 1.16 3.79
N TYR A 136 -9.34 1.80 4.02
CA TYR A 136 -10.65 1.32 3.63
C TYR A 136 -11.42 2.43 2.94
N ARG A 137 -11.97 2.13 1.76
CA ARG A 137 -12.82 3.05 1.00
C ARG A 137 -14.18 2.41 0.79
N GLU A 138 -15.15 2.85 1.56
CA GLU A 138 -16.52 2.29 1.54
C GLU A 138 -17.17 2.49 0.16
N SER A 139 -17.00 3.67 -0.45
CA SER A 139 -17.55 3.96 -1.79
C SER A 139 -17.11 2.95 -2.85
N TYR A 140 -15.87 2.44 -2.77
CA TYR A 140 -15.39 1.41 -3.70
C TYR A 140 -16.22 0.12 -3.68
N TYR A 141 -16.73 -0.26 -2.52
CA TYR A 141 -17.58 -1.44 -2.39
C TYR A 141 -19.02 -1.13 -2.75
N LEU A 142 -19.52 0.04 -2.37
CA LEU A 142 -20.87 0.51 -2.71
C LEU A 142 -21.05 0.70 -4.22
N GLU A 143 -20.06 1.25 -4.93
CA GLU A 143 -20.07 1.38 -6.40
C GLU A 143 -20.31 0.04 -7.11
N ARG A 144 -19.84 -1.06 -6.54
CA ARG A 144 -20.01 -2.43 -7.08
C ARG A 144 -21.34 -3.06 -6.72
N LEU A 145 -22.09 -2.46 -5.82
CA LEU A 145 -23.42 -2.89 -5.37
C LEU A 145 -24.53 -2.04 -5.99
N GLU A 146 -24.30 -1.56 -7.21
CA GLU A 146 -25.33 -0.80 -7.96
C GLU A 146 -26.66 -1.56 -7.93
N PRO A 147 -27.76 -0.90 -7.52
CA PRO A 147 -29.06 -1.56 -7.41
C PRO A 147 -29.54 -2.08 -8.75
N ILE A 148 -29.73 -3.39 -8.86
CA ILE A 148 -30.36 -4.04 -10.00
C ILE A 148 -31.84 -4.16 -9.68
N ARG A 149 -32.71 -3.81 -10.65
CA ARG A 149 -34.15 -3.94 -10.50
C ARG A 149 -34.56 -5.41 -10.28
N LYS A 150 -35.38 -5.65 -9.26
CA LYS A 150 -35.95 -6.97 -8.99
C LYS A 150 -37.23 -7.14 -9.81
N SER A 151 -37.56 -8.39 -10.20
CA SER A 151 -38.70 -8.72 -11.02
C SER A 151 -40.05 -8.25 -10.45
N ASP A 152 -40.18 -8.19 -9.12
CA ASP A 152 -41.39 -7.84 -8.40
C ASP A 152 -41.34 -6.45 -7.75
N GLU A 153 -40.40 -5.59 -8.18
CA GLU A 153 -40.17 -4.27 -7.61
C GLU A 153 -40.85 -3.18 -8.45
N ASP A 154 -41.68 -2.35 -7.80
CA ASP A 154 -42.25 -1.19 -8.45
C ASP A 154 -41.20 -0.09 -8.68
N ASP A 155 -41.53 0.84 -9.63
CA ASP A 155 -40.60 1.92 -10.03
C ASP A 155 -40.23 2.85 -8.87
N MET A 156 -41.13 3.05 -7.93
CA MET A 156 -40.92 3.98 -6.82
C MET A 156 -39.90 3.43 -5.85
N LYS A 157 -39.99 2.15 -5.48
CA LYS A 157 -39.03 1.46 -4.60
C LYS A 157 -37.65 1.34 -5.25
N PHE A 158 -37.63 1.01 -6.55
CA PHE A 158 -36.36 0.95 -7.28
C PHE A 158 -35.65 2.32 -7.29
N ASN A 159 -36.36 3.39 -7.63
CA ASN A 159 -35.83 4.75 -7.67
C ASN A 159 -35.36 5.23 -6.28
N GLU A 160 -36.05 4.86 -5.22
CA GLU A 160 -35.61 5.14 -3.83
C GLU A 160 -34.29 4.45 -3.50
N ARG A 161 -34.12 3.18 -3.86
CA ARG A 161 -32.86 2.43 -3.67
C ARG A 161 -31.73 3.03 -4.49
N VAL A 162 -31.96 3.41 -5.73
CA VAL A 162 -30.97 4.07 -6.60
C VAL A 162 -30.57 5.43 -6.01
N SER A 163 -31.53 6.23 -5.58
CA SER A 163 -31.25 7.54 -4.97
C SER A 163 -30.42 7.40 -3.69
N ARG A 164 -30.76 6.44 -2.84
CA ARG A 164 -30.00 6.16 -1.62
C ARG A 164 -28.57 5.69 -1.94
N TRP A 165 -28.43 4.80 -2.92
CA TRP A 165 -27.12 4.32 -3.37
C TRP A 165 -26.26 5.47 -3.91
N GLN A 166 -26.83 6.36 -4.74
CA GLN A 166 -26.15 7.54 -5.26
C GLN A 166 -25.68 8.50 -4.16
N GLN A 167 -26.48 8.68 -3.10
CA GLN A 167 -26.09 9.50 -1.94
C GLN A 167 -24.91 8.92 -1.15
N LEU A 168 -24.75 7.58 -1.15
CA LEU A 168 -23.68 6.90 -0.44
C LEU A 168 -22.39 6.76 -1.25
N THR A 169 -22.49 6.91 -2.59
CA THR A 169 -21.33 6.76 -3.51
C THR A 169 -20.71 8.09 -3.94
N ASN A 170 -21.42 9.20 -3.77
CA ASN A 170 -20.90 10.56 -4.00
C ASN A 170 -20.29 11.15 -2.74
#